data_683fc8b9025e179b8b7a836b1e3a8a7b
#
_entry.id   683fc8b9025e179b8b7a836b1e3a8a7b
#
_cell.length_a   1.000
_cell.length_b   1.000
_cell.length_c   1.000
_cell.angle_alpha   90.00
_cell.angle_beta   90.00
_cell.angle_gamma   90.00
#
_symmetry.space_group_name_H-M   'P 1'
#
loop_
_entity.id
_entity.type
_entity.pdbx_description
1 polymer ?
#
loop_
_entity_poly.entity_id
_entity_poly.type
_entity_poly.pdbx_seq_one_letter_code
_entity_poly.pdbx_strand_id
1 'polypeptide(L)'
;MEKFSSLEILLYEKRNNIKNGFYHLNQIVFAYNSNHIEGSRLSKEQTRHIYETSSFFSEKDGEEIKINDILETRNHFKAFDFILESFNVPITHEFLKELHRILKQDTSDKVIGDYKKTQNYIGDLM
;
A
#
# COMPACT_ATOMS: atom_id res chain seq x y z
N MET A 1 11.71 -18.02 -26.77
CA MET A 1 11.75 -17.64 -25.35
C MET A 1 10.39 -17.07 -24.94
N GLU A 2 9.81 -17.61 -23.93
CA GLU A 2 8.54 -17.12 -23.42
C GLU A 2 8.74 -15.79 -22.73
N LYS A 3 7.80 -14.89 -22.97
CA LYS A 3 7.77 -13.61 -22.28
C LYS A 3 6.68 -13.67 -21.23
N PHE A 4 7.05 -13.35 -20.00
CA PHE A 4 6.09 -13.25 -18.92
C PHE A 4 5.58 -11.81 -18.80
N SER A 5 4.29 -11.65 -18.54
CA SER A 5 3.74 -10.34 -18.28
C SER A 5 4.25 -9.83 -16.92
N SER A 6 4.16 -8.51 -16.72
CA SER A 6 4.53 -7.92 -15.42
C SER A 6 3.73 -8.55 -14.29
N LEU A 7 2.44 -8.80 -14.52
CA LEU A 7 1.60 -9.43 -13.51
C LEU A 7 2.09 -10.83 -13.14
N GLU A 8 2.45 -11.63 -14.15
CA GLU A 8 2.95 -12.98 -13.91
C GLU A 8 4.24 -12.97 -13.10
N ILE A 9 5.14 -12.04 -13.42
CA ILE A 9 6.40 -11.88 -12.67
C ILE A 9 6.11 -11.50 -11.24
N LEU A 10 5.24 -10.52 -11.03
CA LEU A 10 4.89 -10.05 -9.67
C LEU A 10 4.28 -11.18 -8.84
N LEU A 11 3.34 -11.92 -9.41
CA LEU A 11 2.71 -13.03 -8.70
C LEU A 11 3.69 -14.16 -8.38
N TYR A 12 4.55 -14.49 -9.34
CA TYR A 12 5.56 -15.51 -9.13
C TYR A 12 6.49 -15.14 -7.98
N GLU A 13 7.01 -13.91 -8.00
CA GLU A 13 7.94 -13.46 -6.98
C GLU A 13 7.28 -13.36 -5.61
N LYS A 14 6.03 -12.87 -5.57
CA LYS A 14 5.27 -12.82 -4.33
C LYS A 14 5.09 -14.21 -3.72
N ARG A 15 4.66 -15.17 -4.53
CA ARG A 15 4.36 -16.53 -4.06
C ARG A 15 5.60 -17.32 -3.67
N ASN A 16 6.75 -16.94 -4.20
CA ASN A 16 8.00 -17.62 -3.92
C ASN A 16 8.92 -16.84 -2.99
N ASN A 17 8.42 -15.76 -2.40
CA ASN A 17 9.16 -14.93 -1.42
C ASN A 17 10.52 -14.47 -1.95
N ILE A 18 10.56 -14.05 -3.20
CA ILE A 18 11.77 -13.53 -3.82
C ILE A 18 12.08 -12.16 -3.25
N LYS A 19 13.30 -11.97 -2.74
CA LYS A 19 13.73 -10.70 -2.16
C LYS A 19 14.49 -9.88 -3.19
N ASN A 20 14.34 -8.56 -3.10
CA ASN A 20 15.06 -7.60 -3.94
C ASN A 20 14.77 -7.73 -5.42
N GLY A 21 13.64 -8.36 -5.77
CA GLY A 21 13.22 -8.48 -7.16
C GLY A 21 12.22 -7.39 -7.53
N PHE A 22 11.53 -7.64 -8.64
CA PHE A 22 10.56 -6.71 -9.20
C PHE A 22 9.38 -6.46 -8.24
N TYR A 23 8.84 -7.52 -7.66
CA TYR A 23 7.74 -7.42 -6.69
C TYR A 23 8.16 -6.61 -5.46
N HIS A 24 9.30 -6.94 -4.88
CA HIS A 24 9.81 -6.25 -3.68
C HIS A 24 9.97 -4.75 -3.93
N LEU A 25 10.61 -4.40 -5.04
CA LEU A 25 10.82 -3.00 -5.39
C LEU A 25 9.50 -2.27 -5.63
N ASN A 26 8.56 -2.90 -6.32
CA ASN A 26 7.29 -2.27 -6.62
C ASN A 26 6.43 -2.05 -5.37
N GLN A 27 6.49 -2.95 -4.40
CA GLN A 27 5.82 -2.74 -3.12
C GLN A 27 6.27 -1.43 -2.47
N ILE A 28 7.59 -1.23 -2.43
CA ILE A 28 8.16 -0.05 -1.77
C ILE A 28 7.84 1.22 -2.54
N VAL A 29 8.07 1.20 -3.85
CA VAL A 29 7.85 2.37 -4.70
C VAL A 29 6.39 2.79 -4.71
N PHE A 30 5.48 1.82 -4.82
CA PHE A 30 4.04 2.11 -4.85
C PHE A 30 3.58 2.74 -3.52
N ALA A 31 3.96 2.14 -2.41
CA ALA A 31 3.56 2.66 -1.10
C ALA A 31 4.16 4.04 -0.85
N TYR A 32 5.44 4.21 -1.17
CA TYR A 32 6.10 5.50 -0.98
C TYR A 32 5.43 6.60 -1.81
N ASN A 33 5.25 6.35 -3.11
CA ASN A 33 4.67 7.36 -4.00
C ASN A 33 3.25 7.71 -3.61
N SER A 34 2.43 6.71 -3.30
CA SER A 34 1.03 6.94 -2.93
C SER A 34 0.91 7.75 -1.65
N ASN A 35 1.70 7.41 -0.63
CA ASN A 35 1.67 8.14 0.64
C ASN A 35 2.26 9.53 0.51
N HIS A 36 3.30 9.68 -0.28
CA HIS A 36 3.93 10.99 -0.47
C HIS A 36 2.95 11.98 -1.12
N ILE A 37 2.19 11.52 -2.10
CA ILE A 37 1.15 12.33 -2.73
C ILE A 37 0.11 12.77 -1.70
N GLU A 38 -0.21 11.93 -0.73
CA GLU A 38 -1.18 12.22 0.32
C GLU A 38 -0.60 13.04 1.47
N GLY A 39 0.68 13.42 1.38
CA GLY A 39 1.30 14.30 2.36
C GLY A 39 2.14 13.62 3.44
N SER A 40 2.36 12.32 3.32
CA SER A 40 3.22 11.61 4.27
C SER A 40 4.65 12.13 4.20
N ARG A 41 5.30 12.21 5.35
CA ARG A 41 6.70 12.63 5.44
C ARG A 41 7.68 11.46 5.50
N LEU A 42 7.18 10.24 5.40
CA LEU A 42 8.05 9.08 5.39
C LEU A 42 8.94 9.09 4.16
N SER A 43 10.23 8.84 4.37
CA SER A 43 11.17 8.74 3.26
C SER A 43 11.03 7.37 2.59
N LYS A 44 11.66 7.23 1.43
CA LYS A 44 11.69 5.96 0.73
C LYS A 44 12.43 4.89 1.55
N GLU A 45 13.50 5.29 2.24
CA GLU A 45 14.25 4.38 3.09
C GLU A 45 13.45 3.94 4.30
N GLN A 46 12.67 4.85 4.89
CA GLN A 46 11.79 4.48 6.00
C GLN A 46 10.69 3.53 5.52
N THR A 47 10.14 3.76 4.34
CA THR A 47 9.14 2.89 3.74
C THR A 47 9.71 1.50 3.51
N ARG A 48 10.92 1.41 2.95
CA ARG A 48 11.61 0.15 2.74
C ARG A 48 11.83 -0.58 4.05
N HIS A 49 12.27 0.13 5.07
CA HIS A 49 12.55 -0.45 6.38
C HIS A 49 11.29 -1.07 6.99
N ILE A 50 10.17 -0.35 6.89
CA ILE A 50 8.89 -0.87 7.39
C ILE A 50 8.52 -2.16 6.65
N TYR A 51 8.68 -2.16 5.34
CA TYR A 51 8.35 -3.34 4.54
C TYR A 51 9.23 -4.55 4.91
N GLU A 52 10.53 -4.32 5.05
CA GLU A 52 11.49 -5.41 5.24
C GLU A 52 11.56 -5.92 6.67
N THR A 53 11.32 -5.06 7.65
CA THR A 53 11.56 -5.40 9.06
C THR A 53 10.34 -5.25 9.97
N SER A 54 9.26 -4.66 9.48
CA SER A 54 8.07 -4.34 10.28
C SER A 54 8.40 -3.43 11.47
N SER A 55 9.43 -2.61 11.34
CA SER A 55 9.82 -1.65 12.37
C SER A 55 10.06 -0.27 11.74
N PHE A 56 10.23 0.72 12.58
CA PHE A 56 10.39 2.11 12.15
C PHE A 56 11.64 2.71 12.78
N PHE A 57 12.30 3.59 12.04
CA PHE A 57 13.44 4.35 12.56
C PHE A 57 13.28 5.83 12.20
N SER A 58 13.80 6.70 13.08
CA SER A 58 13.85 8.13 12.82
C SER A 58 15.14 8.48 12.07
N GLU A 59 15.03 9.35 11.08
CA GLU A 59 16.20 9.80 10.32
C GLU A 59 16.83 11.06 10.89
N LYS A 60 16.07 11.81 11.69
CA LYS A 60 16.53 13.07 12.27
C LYS A 60 16.09 13.16 13.71
N ASP A 61 16.90 13.83 14.53
CA ASP A 61 16.51 14.14 15.90
C ASP A 61 15.29 15.05 15.88
N GLY A 62 14.30 14.74 16.72
CA GLY A 62 13.08 15.51 16.79
C GLY A 62 12.14 15.35 15.60
N GLU A 63 12.40 14.37 14.75
CA GLU A 63 11.52 14.09 13.62
C GLU A 63 10.13 13.70 14.12
N GLU A 64 9.11 14.36 13.59
CA GLU A 64 7.73 14.06 13.93
C GLU A 64 7.07 13.29 12.78
N ILE A 65 6.75 12.03 13.02
CA ILE A 65 6.07 11.18 12.06
C ILE A 65 4.75 10.74 12.67
N LYS A 66 3.68 10.91 11.93
CA LYS A 66 2.35 10.52 12.39
C LYS A 66 2.21 9.00 12.36
N ILE A 67 1.62 8.46 13.41
CA ILE A 67 1.35 7.01 13.48
C ILE A 67 0.49 6.57 12.30
N ASN A 68 -0.50 7.38 11.90
CA ASN A 68 -1.34 7.05 10.75
C ASN A 68 -0.53 6.89 9.47
N ASP A 69 0.54 7.67 9.28
CA ASP A 69 1.38 7.54 8.09
C ASP A 69 2.06 6.17 8.05
N ILE A 70 2.49 5.68 9.20
CA ILE A 70 3.11 4.36 9.31
C ILE A 70 2.08 3.27 9.02
N LEU A 71 0.90 3.39 9.61
CA LEU A 71 -0.17 2.41 9.42
C LEU A 71 -0.65 2.39 7.96
N GLU A 72 -0.79 3.55 7.34
CA GLU A 72 -1.19 3.63 5.95
C GLU A 72 -0.13 3.03 5.02
N THR A 73 1.15 3.21 5.36
CA THR A 73 2.23 2.57 4.59
C THR A 73 2.10 1.05 4.64
N ARG A 74 1.91 0.50 5.84
CA ARG A 74 1.68 -0.95 5.99
C ARG A 74 0.46 -1.39 5.20
N ASN A 75 -0.60 -0.59 5.25
CA ASN A 75 -1.84 -0.92 4.56
C ASN A 75 -1.68 -0.90 3.05
N HIS A 76 -0.82 -0.03 2.52
CA HIS A 76 -0.52 -0.01 1.09
C HIS A 76 0.14 -1.31 0.64
N PHE A 77 1.01 -1.89 1.45
CA PHE A 77 1.60 -3.19 1.13
C PHE A 77 0.52 -4.27 1.02
N LYS A 78 -0.41 -4.28 1.96
CA LYS A 78 -1.53 -5.22 1.93
C LYS A 78 -2.45 -4.99 0.73
N ALA A 79 -2.71 -3.72 0.42
CA ALA A 79 -3.55 -3.36 -0.71
C ALA A 79 -2.92 -3.80 -2.04
N PHE A 80 -1.62 -3.63 -2.18
CA PHE A 80 -0.90 -4.07 -3.37
C PHE A 80 -1.08 -5.57 -3.57
N ASP A 81 -0.90 -6.35 -2.51
CA ASP A 81 -1.11 -7.80 -2.55
C ASP A 81 -2.54 -8.17 -2.91
N PHE A 82 -3.50 -7.47 -2.32
CA PHE A 82 -4.91 -7.70 -2.59
C PHE A 82 -5.24 -7.47 -4.06
N ILE A 83 -4.72 -6.37 -4.63
CA ILE A 83 -4.94 -6.06 -6.05
C ILE A 83 -4.31 -7.12 -6.94
N LEU A 84 -3.09 -7.55 -6.65
CA LEU A 84 -2.42 -8.57 -7.44
C LEU A 84 -3.18 -9.89 -7.43
N GLU A 85 -3.61 -10.33 -6.25
CA GLU A 85 -4.32 -11.60 -6.12
C GLU A 85 -5.75 -11.53 -6.66
N SER A 86 -6.26 -10.34 -6.89
CA SER A 86 -7.62 -10.12 -7.41
C SER A 86 -7.62 -9.72 -8.88
N PHE A 87 -6.57 -10.07 -9.62
CA PHE A 87 -6.39 -9.58 -10.99
C PHE A 87 -7.52 -9.97 -11.93
N ASN A 88 -8.23 -11.06 -11.66
CA ASN A 88 -9.33 -11.53 -12.48
C ASN A 88 -10.70 -11.27 -11.87
N VAL A 89 -10.77 -10.46 -10.83
CA VAL A 89 -12.02 -10.12 -10.16
C VAL A 89 -12.54 -8.80 -10.73
N PRO A 90 -13.84 -8.72 -11.08
CA PRO A 90 -14.40 -7.46 -11.59
C PRO A 90 -14.32 -6.35 -10.56
N ILE A 91 -14.13 -5.12 -11.05
CA ILE A 91 -14.12 -3.94 -10.17
C ILE A 91 -15.57 -3.58 -9.91
N THR A 92 -16.03 -3.88 -8.69
CA THR A 92 -17.39 -3.61 -8.24
C THR A 92 -17.35 -2.70 -7.02
N HIS A 93 -18.52 -2.27 -6.55
CA HIS A 93 -18.59 -1.52 -5.29
C HIS A 93 -18.03 -2.33 -4.14
N GLU A 94 -18.31 -3.62 -4.10
CA GLU A 94 -17.82 -4.51 -3.06
C GLU A 94 -16.29 -4.60 -3.10
N PHE A 95 -15.72 -4.68 -4.29
CA PHE A 95 -14.27 -4.68 -4.45
C PHE A 95 -13.65 -3.39 -3.92
N LEU A 96 -14.24 -2.25 -4.32
CA LEU A 96 -13.74 -0.93 -3.88
C LEU A 96 -13.88 -0.74 -2.38
N LYS A 97 -14.96 -1.23 -1.78
CA LYS A 97 -15.15 -1.16 -0.33
C LYS A 97 -14.08 -1.97 0.40
N GLU A 98 -13.78 -3.16 -0.11
CA GLU A 98 -12.76 -4.00 0.50
C GLU A 98 -11.39 -3.37 0.38
N LEU A 99 -11.07 -2.80 -0.77
CA LEU A 99 -9.81 -2.09 -0.97
C LEU A 99 -9.70 -0.91 0.00
N HIS A 100 -10.77 -0.14 0.15
CA HIS A 100 -10.80 0.98 1.08
C HIS A 100 -10.61 0.52 2.53
N ARG A 101 -11.25 -0.60 2.89
CA ARG A 101 -11.09 -1.18 4.22
C ARG A 101 -9.62 -1.53 4.51
N ILE A 102 -8.96 -2.14 3.52
CA ILE A 102 -7.56 -2.52 3.66
C ILE A 102 -6.69 -1.27 3.83
N LEU A 103 -6.92 -0.25 3.01
CA LEU A 103 -6.12 0.97 3.04
C LEU A 103 -6.26 1.74 4.34
N LYS A 104 -7.42 1.66 4.98
CA LYS A 104 -7.70 2.44 6.20
C LYS A 104 -7.68 1.62 7.48
N GLN A 105 -7.28 0.38 7.40
CA GLN A 105 -7.26 -0.52 8.56
C GLN A 105 -6.44 0.08 9.70
N ASP A 106 -7.05 0.13 10.89
CA ASP A 106 -6.42 0.62 12.11
C ASP A 106 -6.04 2.09 12.11
N THR A 107 -6.42 2.84 11.07
CA THR A 107 -6.20 4.29 11.06
C THR A 107 -7.32 4.99 11.83
N SER A 108 -7.18 6.29 12.01
CA SER A 108 -8.18 7.09 12.75
C SER A 108 -9.43 7.42 11.93
N ASP A 109 -9.53 6.95 10.69
CA ASP A 109 -10.71 7.17 9.87
C ASP A 109 -11.91 6.43 10.44
N LYS A 110 -13.03 7.13 10.56
CA LYS A 110 -14.23 6.57 11.19
C LYS A 110 -15.09 5.73 10.26
N VAL A 111 -14.91 5.87 8.94
CA VAL A 111 -15.74 5.20 7.95
C VAL A 111 -14.87 4.21 7.18
N ILE A 112 -14.54 3.10 7.86
CA ILE A 112 -13.67 2.07 7.29
C ILE A 112 -14.52 1.06 6.54
N GLY A 113 -14.11 0.73 5.30
CA GLY A 113 -14.79 -0.28 4.51
C GLY A 113 -16.09 0.20 3.91
N ASP A 114 -16.30 1.51 3.86
CA ASP A 114 -17.48 2.10 3.26
C ASP A 114 -17.08 3.42 2.62
N TYR A 115 -17.94 3.93 1.74
CA TYR A 115 -17.68 5.23 1.16
C TYR A 115 -17.99 6.33 2.17
N LYS A 116 -17.15 7.37 2.18
CA LYS A 116 -17.45 8.54 2.97
C LYS A 116 -18.73 9.19 2.42
N LYS A 117 -19.53 9.76 3.32
CA LYS A 117 -20.77 10.39 2.93
C LYS A 117 -20.58 11.84 2.49
N THR A 118 -19.35 12.21 2.16
CA THR A 118 -19.03 13.53 1.63
C THR A 118 -18.74 13.42 0.15
N GLN A 119 -18.86 14.54 -0.54
CA GLN A 119 -18.69 14.57 -1.99
C GLN A 119 -17.29 14.22 -2.47
N ASN A 120 -16.30 14.21 -1.57
CA ASN A 120 -14.91 14.01 -1.94
C ASN A 120 -14.41 12.58 -1.80
N TYR A 121 -15.21 11.68 -1.27
CA TYR A 121 -14.69 10.38 -0.88
C TYR A 121 -14.13 9.58 -2.06
N ILE A 122 -14.69 9.74 -3.24
CA ILE A 122 -14.19 9.03 -4.42
C ILE A 122 -12.82 9.56 -4.83
N GLY A 123 -12.63 10.88 -4.74
CA GLY A 123 -11.33 11.49 -4.98
C GLY A 123 -10.30 11.01 -3.97
N ASP A 124 -10.71 10.77 -2.74
CA ASP A 124 -9.82 10.27 -1.70
C ASP A 124 -9.39 8.82 -1.94
N LEU A 125 -10.21 8.05 -2.64
CA LEU A 125 -9.89 6.66 -2.96
C LEU A 125 -8.98 6.54 -4.18
N MET A 126 -9.02 7.53 -5.02
CA MET A 126 -8.23 7.54 -6.24
C MET A 126 -7.04 8.45 -6.12
#